data_79b69e0e5977c5a300a90bfd50c2c12d
#
_entry.id   79b69e0e5977c5a300a90bfd50c2c12d
#
_cell.length_a   1.000
_cell.length_b   1.000
_cell.length_c   1.000
_cell.angle_alpha   90.00
_cell.angle_beta   90.00
_cell.angle_gamma   90.00
#
_symmetry.space_group_name_H-M   'P 1'
#
loop_
_entity.id
_entity.type
_entity.pdbx_description
1 polymer ?
#
loop_
_entity_poly.entity_id
_entity_poly.type
_entity_poly.pdbx_seq_one_letter_code
_entity_poly.pdbx_strand_id
1 'polypeptide(L)' 'MKTAKLLLHCPDKPGILAEVTDFITVNKGNIIYLDQYVDHVENIFFMRIEWELKDFLAVSYTHLRAHET' A
#
# COMPACT_ATOMS: atom_id res chain seq x y z
N MET A 1 6.34 -18.45 -1.76
CA MET A 1 6.09 -17.27 -0.93
C MET A 1 4.90 -16.50 -1.47
N LYS A 2 3.99 -16.16 -0.60
CA LYS A 2 2.83 -15.37 -1.01
C LYS A 2 3.08 -13.90 -0.75
N THR A 3 2.70 -13.08 -1.70
CA THR A 3 2.84 -11.63 -1.57
C THR A 3 1.54 -10.95 -1.93
N ALA A 4 1.41 -9.70 -1.52
CA ALA A 4 0.31 -8.84 -1.91
C ALA A 4 0.88 -7.65 -2.67
N LYS A 5 0.11 -7.13 -3.59
CA LYS A 5 0.48 -5.95 -4.35
C LYS A 5 -0.60 -4.90 -4.22
N LEU A 6 -0.18 -3.67 -4.07
CA LEU A 6 -1.10 -2.54 -4.02
C LEU A 6 -0.71 -1.56 -5.12
N LEU A 7 -1.68 -1.18 -5.93
CA LEU A 7 -1.51 -0.12 -6.91
C LEU A 7 -2.43 1.01 -6.47
N LEU A 8 -1.83 2.16 -6.22
CA LEU A 8 -2.55 3.31 -5.70
C LEU A 8 -2.36 4.51 -6.61
N HIS A 9 -3.43 5.25 -6.85
CA HIS A 9 -3.30 6.57 -7.44
C HIS A 9 -4.30 7.51 -6.78
N CYS A 10 -3.87 8.71 -6.53
CA CYS A 10 -4.71 9.69 -5.84
C CYS A 10 -4.10 11.07 -6.04
N PRO A 11 -4.85 12.13 -5.74
CA PRO A 11 -4.24 13.47 -5.79
C PRO A 11 -3.02 13.52 -4.88
N ASP A 12 -1.95 14.15 -5.36
CA ASP A 12 -0.72 14.22 -4.61
C ASP A 12 -0.90 15.07 -3.35
N LYS A 13 -0.46 14.53 -2.22
CA LYS A 13 -0.47 15.27 -0.96
C LYS A 13 0.59 14.68 -0.04
N PRO A 14 1.07 15.47 0.94
CA PRO A 14 2.09 14.98 1.85
C PRO A 14 1.62 13.80 2.67
N GLY A 15 2.51 12.88 2.96
CA GLY A 15 2.26 11.81 3.92
C GLY A 15 1.64 10.55 3.37
N ILE A 16 1.29 10.50 2.10
CA ILE A 16 0.66 9.30 1.54
C ILE A 16 1.56 8.08 1.69
N LEU A 17 2.81 8.22 1.30
CA LEU A 17 3.77 7.11 1.39
C LEU A 17 3.92 6.63 2.82
N ALA A 18 4.04 7.57 3.75
CA ALA A 18 4.21 7.22 5.15
C ALA A 18 2.99 6.47 5.69
N GLU A 19 1.79 6.90 5.32
CA GLU A 19 0.57 6.24 5.79
C GLU A 19 0.50 4.80 5.30
N VAL A 20 0.80 4.58 4.03
CA VAL A 20 0.71 3.25 3.43
C VAL A 20 1.76 2.32 4.02
N THR A 21 3.01 2.78 4.09
CA THR A 21 4.08 1.95 4.61
C THR A 21 3.90 1.68 6.10
N ASP A 22 3.37 2.64 6.83
CA ASP A 22 3.10 2.46 8.25
C ASP A 22 2.03 1.38 8.46
N PHE A 23 0.97 1.42 7.67
CA PHE A 23 -0.07 0.41 7.77
C PHE A 23 0.50 -0.99 7.55
N ILE A 24 1.33 -1.15 6.54
CA ILE A 24 1.93 -2.44 6.23
C ILE A 24 2.86 -2.89 7.35
N THR A 25 3.68 -1.97 7.85
CA THR A 25 4.66 -2.27 8.88
C THR A 25 3.99 -2.65 10.20
N VAL A 26 2.97 -1.89 10.59
CA VAL A 26 2.24 -2.16 11.84
C VAL A 26 1.59 -3.53 11.79
N ASN A 27 1.18 -3.98 10.61
CA ASN A 27 0.56 -5.28 10.43
C ASN A 27 1.58 -6.36 10.09
N LYS A 28 2.86 -6.09 10.32
CA LYS A 28 3.95 -7.04 10.16
C LYS A 28 4.18 -7.49 8.73
N GLY A 29 3.83 -6.62 7.78
CA GLY A 29 4.16 -6.87 6.39
C GLY A 29 5.62 -6.57 6.15
N ASN A 30 6.28 -7.42 5.37
CA ASN A 30 7.66 -7.18 4.97
C ASN A 30 7.66 -6.68 3.54
N ILE A 31 7.98 -5.40 3.36
CA ILE A 31 7.96 -4.78 2.05
C ILE A 31 9.16 -5.26 1.24
N ILE A 32 8.89 -5.82 0.07
CA ILE A 32 9.94 -6.34 -0.80
C ILE A 32 10.09 -5.54 -2.09
N TYR A 33 9.14 -4.66 -2.39
CA TYR A 33 9.23 -3.82 -3.58
C TYR A 33 8.41 -2.56 -3.36
N LEU A 34 8.95 -1.43 -3.78
CA LEU A 34 8.25 -0.15 -3.70
C LEU A 34 8.67 0.71 -4.86
N ASP A 35 7.69 1.27 -5.55
CA ASP A 35 7.93 2.21 -6.63
C ASP A 35 6.89 3.31 -6.52
N GLN A 36 7.29 4.55 -6.80
CA GLN A 36 6.38 5.67 -6.73
C GLN A 36 6.70 6.67 -7.83
N TYR A 37 5.69 7.40 -8.23
CA TYR A 37 5.82 8.38 -9.30
C TYR A 37 4.78 9.47 -9.11
N VAL A 38 5.17 10.72 -9.35
CA VAL A 38 4.25 11.84 -9.30
C VAL A 38 4.12 12.42 -10.70
N ASP A 39 2.88 12.53 -11.16
CA ASP A 39 2.59 13.21 -12.41
C ASP A 39 2.39 14.69 -12.09
N HIS A 40 3.38 15.51 -12.42
CA HIS A 40 3.35 16.92 -12.07
C HIS A 40 2.37 17.73 -12.89
N VAL A 41 1.94 17.22 -14.03
CA VAL A 41 0.97 17.92 -14.86
C VAL A 41 -0.42 17.80 -14.24
N GLU A 42 -0.79 16.58 -13.86
CA GLU A 42 -2.12 16.32 -13.27
C GLU A 42 -2.11 16.36 -11.77
N ASN A 43 -0.94 16.44 -11.17
CA ASN A 43 -0.76 16.42 -9.72
C ASN A 43 -1.33 15.15 -9.10
N ILE A 44 -1.00 14.03 -9.71
CA ILE A 44 -1.45 12.71 -9.27
C ILE A 44 -0.27 11.91 -8.76
N PHE A 45 -0.45 11.28 -7.61
CA PHE A 45 0.54 10.41 -7.01
C PHE A 45 0.21 8.96 -7.37
N PHE A 46 1.21 8.24 -7.85
CA PHE A 46 1.10 6.81 -8.18
C PHE A 46 2.07 6.02 -7.31
N MET A 47 1.62 4.90 -6.81
CA MET A 47 2.48 4.04 -6.01
C MET A 47 2.17 2.59 -6.31
N ARG A 48 3.21 1.78 -6.38
CA ARG A 48 3.09 0.33 -6.45
C ARG A 48 3.96 -0.25 -5.36
N ILE A 49 3.38 -1.11 -4.54
CA ILE A 49 4.09 -1.69 -3.42
C ILE A 49 3.73 -3.16 -3.31
N GLU A 50 4.73 -3.97 -2.95
CA GLU A 50 4.54 -5.39 -2.79
C GLU A 50 5.17 -5.83 -1.49
N TRP A 51 4.48 -6.69 -0.75
CA TRP A 51 4.98 -7.15 0.54
C TRP A 51 4.61 -8.61 0.74
N GLU A 52 5.35 -9.26 1.67
CA GLU A 52 5.09 -10.65 2.00
C GLU A 52 3.90 -10.77 2.91
N LEU A 53 3.10 -11.82 2.70
CA LEU A 53 1.92 -12.07 3.52
C LEU A 53 2.18 -13.00 4.69
N LYS A 54 3.37 -13.57 4.79
CA LYS A 54 3.65 -14.63 5.74
C LYS A 54 3.15 -14.37 7.16
N ASP A 55 3.43 -13.21 7.70
CA ASP A 55 3.00 -12.86 9.04
C ASP A 55 2.11 -11.62 9.05
N PHE A 56 1.55 -11.29 7.91
CA PHE A 56 0.80 -10.06 7.77
C PHE A 56 -0.54 -10.18 8.49
N LEU A 57 -0.75 -9.33 9.49
CA LEU A 57 -1.90 -9.42 10.37
C LEU A 57 -3.20 -8.95 9.74
N ALA A 58 -3.11 -8.09 8.74
CA ALA A 58 -4.28 -7.46 8.15
C ALA A 58 -4.91 -8.28 7.03
N VAL A 59 -4.44 -9.48 6.76
CA VAL A 59 -4.98 -10.27 5.67
C VAL A 59 -6.49 -10.47 5.79
N SER A 60 -6.93 -10.96 6.95
CA SER A 60 -8.36 -11.16 7.19
C SER A 60 -9.10 -9.84 7.24
N TYR A 61 -8.49 -8.88 7.88
CA TYR A 61 -9.07 -7.56 8.03
C TYR A 61 -9.27 -6.89 6.69
N THR A 62 -8.28 -7.02 5.82
CA THR A 62 -8.37 -6.46 4.47
C THR A 62 -9.55 -7.07 3.71
N HIS A 63 -9.75 -8.36 3.90
CA HIS A 63 -10.86 -9.04 3.28
C HIS A 63 -12.20 -8.46 3.73
N LEU A 64 -12.32 -8.21 5.04
CA LEU A 64 -13.53 -7.62 5.58
C LEU A 64 -13.76 -6.22 5.04
N ARG A 65 -12.70 -5.45 4.93
CA ARG A 65 -12.81 -4.09 4.44
C ARG A 65 -13.30 -4.04 2.99
N ALA A 66 -13.02 -5.06 2.24
CA ALA A 66 -13.50 -5.11 0.86
C ALA A 66 -15.03 -5.06 0.81
N HIS A 67 -15.69 -5.50 1.85
CA HIS A 67 -17.14 -5.42 1.92
C HIS A 67 -17.64 -4.02 2.22
N GLU A 68 -16.81 -3.24 2.88
CA GLU A 68 -17.21 -1.90 3.28
C GLU A 68 -17.11 -0.91 2.13
N THR A 69 -16.31 -1.23 1.19
CA THR A 69 -16.10 -0.36 0.05
C THR A 69 -16.91 -0.82 -1.14
#